data_d96008a19646b7eef31f9232df4dc47f
#
_entry.id   d96008a19646b7eef31f9232df4dc47f
#
_cell.length_a   1.000
_cell.length_b   1.000
_cell.length_c   1.000
_cell.angle_alpha   90.00
_cell.angle_beta   90.00
_cell.angle_gamma   90.00
#
_symmetry.space_group_name_H-M   'P 1'
#
loop_
_entity.id
_entity.type
_entity.pdbx_description
1 polymer ?
#
loop_
_entity_poly.entity_id
_entity_poly.type
_entity_poly.pdbx_seq_one_letter_code
_entity_poly.pdbx_strand_id
1 'polypeptide(L)'
;MHKRFLKLIGVFLFIIILALSAVLISAVVFPKETVIVPHIAPDLTRLQSSPVIISHQFPFEKTTVSLTLPINVSVYEGAKQAEKATTVYGNISETVWLAQSYRAMVQDPAQDSLYAALLAEADTIRLRLKLSDDEYADLIAVYVQSLRYETREQNPAKFPVETVVDRAGDCDDKSLLLAGLLSREGYPVALLLFGPESHMAVGVGSDDYHYKNSGYAFVETTNYSFVGVPTDKLGGNLTLYSDPVIIPISNGTKFYGSGSETRYIHDMYVLSDQKVKELEPRVKSMGA
;
A
#
# COMPACT_ATOMS: atom_id res chain seq x y z
N MET A 1 22.73 -66.85 16.71
CA MET A 1 22.06 -65.56 17.09
C MET A 1 22.77 -64.35 16.52
N HIS A 2 24.06 -64.21 16.60
CA HIS A 2 24.86 -63.04 16.20
C HIS A 2 24.68 -62.60 14.71
N LYS A 3 24.70 -63.54 13.74
CA LYS A 3 24.55 -63.27 12.29
C LYS A 3 23.16 -62.68 11.92
N ARG A 4 22.09 -63.07 12.60
CA ARG A 4 20.73 -62.51 12.37
C ARG A 4 20.61 -61.07 12.91
N PHE A 5 21.24 -60.79 14.05
CA PHE A 5 21.30 -59.48 14.65
C PHE A 5 22.09 -58.50 13.78
N LEU A 6 23.26 -58.89 13.24
CA LEU A 6 24.02 -58.08 12.31
C LEU A 6 23.24 -57.76 11.01
N LYS A 7 22.47 -58.73 10.48
CA LYS A 7 21.61 -58.47 9.31
C LYS A 7 20.51 -57.47 9.61
N LEU A 8 19.88 -57.53 10.78
CA LEU A 8 18.86 -56.54 11.21
C LEU A 8 19.43 -55.12 11.34
N ILE A 9 20.61 -54.99 11.94
CA ILE A 9 21.30 -53.69 12.02
C ILE A 9 21.63 -53.16 10.62
N GLY A 10 22.11 -54.01 9.70
CA GLY A 10 22.40 -53.62 8.32
C GLY A 10 21.17 -53.13 7.57
N VAL A 11 20.04 -53.81 7.72
CA VAL A 11 18.75 -53.38 7.13
C VAL A 11 18.28 -52.06 7.73
N PHE A 12 18.37 -51.88 9.04
CA PHE A 12 17.99 -50.65 9.71
C PHE A 12 18.84 -49.45 9.26
N LEU A 13 20.18 -49.64 9.19
CA LEU A 13 21.08 -48.60 8.66
C LEU A 13 20.80 -48.27 7.20
N PHE A 14 20.49 -49.27 6.37
CA PHE A 14 20.12 -49.04 4.97
C PHE A 14 18.84 -48.22 4.83
N ILE A 15 17.80 -48.49 5.65
CA ILE A 15 16.56 -47.70 5.70
C ILE A 15 16.83 -46.28 6.11
N ILE A 16 17.69 -46.03 7.13
CA ILE A 16 18.08 -44.68 7.57
C ILE A 16 18.79 -43.93 6.44
N ILE A 17 19.73 -44.56 5.76
CA ILE A 17 20.46 -43.94 4.64
C ILE A 17 19.49 -43.59 3.50
N LEU A 18 18.55 -44.50 3.19
CA LEU A 18 17.55 -44.25 2.16
C LEU A 18 16.62 -43.07 2.53
N ALA A 19 16.19 -43.00 3.78
CA ALA A 19 15.37 -41.90 4.29
C ALA A 19 16.13 -40.59 4.24
N LEU A 20 17.38 -40.53 4.70
CA LEU A 20 18.24 -39.35 4.65
C LEU A 20 18.52 -38.92 3.20
N SER A 21 18.77 -39.87 2.31
CA SER A 21 18.96 -39.60 0.88
C SER A 21 17.70 -39.02 0.24
N ALA A 22 16.51 -39.52 0.59
CA ALA A 22 15.24 -39.02 0.10
C ALA A 22 14.98 -37.58 0.59
N VAL A 23 15.31 -37.28 1.86
CA VAL A 23 15.23 -35.90 2.42
C VAL A 23 16.20 -34.97 1.70
N LEU A 24 17.44 -35.41 1.48
CA LEU A 24 18.45 -34.61 0.78
C LEU A 24 18.05 -34.34 -0.69
N ILE A 25 17.57 -35.36 -1.39
CA ILE A 25 17.08 -35.24 -2.76
C ILE A 25 15.88 -34.31 -2.81
N SER A 26 14.95 -34.45 -1.88
CA SER A 26 13.79 -33.55 -1.77
C SER A 26 14.22 -32.10 -1.58
N ALA A 27 15.20 -31.81 -0.71
CA ALA A 27 15.71 -30.48 -0.47
C ALA A 27 16.44 -29.86 -1.69
N VAL A 28 17.05 -30.69 -2.53
CA VAL A 28 17.78 -30.24 -3.75
C VAL A 28 16.85 -30.13 -4.96
N VAL A 29 15.91 -31.07 -5.12
CA VAL A 29 15.01 -31.14 -6.28
C VAL A 29 13.82 -30.19 -6.12
N PHE A 30 13.38 -29.97 -4.89
CA PHE A 30 12.31 -29.04 -4.56
C PHE A 30 12.85 -27.94 -3.65
N PRO A 31 13.61 -26.97 -4.19
CA PRO A 31 14.05 -25.84 -3.40
C PRO A 31 12.84 -25.14 -2.78
N LYS A 32 12.91 -24.86 -1.49
CA LYS A 32 11.83 -24.16 -0.78
C LYS A 32 11.65 -22.79 -1.41
N GLU A 33 10.45 -22.56 -1.96
CA GLU A 33 10.08 -21.23 -2.42
C GLU A 33 10.13 -20.24 -1.26
N THR A 34 10.88 -19.17 -1.43
CA THR A 34 11.12 -18.19 -0.36
C THR A 34 11.17 -16.79 -0.95
N VAL A 35 10.48 -15.88 -0.32
CA VAL A 35 10.56 -14.44 -0.61
C VAL A 35 11.19 -13.76 0.59
N ILE A 36 12.30 -13.06 0.38
CA ILE A 36 12.90 -12.17 1.37
C ILE A 36 12.37 -10.78 1.07
N VAL A 37 11.59 -10.26 2.01
CA VAL A 37 10.90 -8.97 1.88
C VAL A 37 11.66 -7.86 2.59
N PRO A 38 11.47 -6.60 2.19
CA PRO A 38 12.02 -5.45 2.89
C PRO A 38 11.56 -5.40 4.35
N HIS A 39 12.46 -4.97 5.25
CA HIS A 39 12.13 -4.69 6.64
C HIS A 39 13.03 -3.59 7.20
N ILE A 40 12.55 -2.88 8.21
CA ILE A 40 13.29 -1.81 8.88
C ILE A 40 14.06 -2.39 10.07
N ALA A 41 15.39 -2.30 10.00
CA ALA A 41 16.24 -2.48 11.17
C ALA A 41 16.56 -1.09 11.75
N PRO A 42 15.98 -0.71 12.92
CA PRO A 42 16.25 0.61 13.52
C PRO A 42 17.74 0.86 13.72
N ASP A 43 18.21 2.06 13.39
CA ASP A 43 19.62 2.44 13.59
C ASP A 43 19.97 2.51 15.09
N LEU A 44 20.73 1.54 15.54
CA LEU A 44 21.11 1.40 16.96
C LEU A 44 21.94 2.57 17.47
N THR A 45 22.65 3.29 16.60
CA THR A 45 23.43 4.47 16.99
C THR A 45 22.55 5.67 17.33
N ARG A 46 21.27 5.63 16.95
CA ARG A 46 20.26 6.68 17.15
C ARG A 46 19.18 6.32 18.18
N LEU A 47 19.26 5.17 18.84
CA LEU A 47 18.24 4.71 19.79
C LEU A 47 17.96 5.70 20.95
N GLN A 48 18.98 6.45 21.38
CA GLN A 48 18.86 7.44 22.46
C GLN A 48 18.62 8.87 21.95
N SER A 49 18.44 9.05 20.63
CA SER A 49 18.15 10.37 20.08
C SER A 49 16.76 10.82 20.48
N SER A 50 16.61 12.08 20.88
CA SER A 50 15.30 12.68 21.10
C SER A 50 14.50 12.65 19.80
N PRO A 51 13.17 12.43 19.89
CA PRO A 51 12.31 12.51 18.70
C PRO A 51 12.42 13.88 18.04
N VAL A 52 12.44 13.87 16.70
CA VAL A 52 12.34 15.11 15.92
C VAL A 52 10.87 15.44 15.69
N ILE A 53 10.47 16.65 16.01
CA ILE A 53 9.10 17.10 15.78
C ILE A 53 9.00 17.64 14.36
N ILE A 54 8.10 17.07 13.57
CA ILE A 54 7.74 17.59 12.25
C ILE A 54 6.29 18.09 12.25
N SER A 55 6.01 19.13 11.48
CA SER A 55 4.66 19.64 11.30
C SER A 55 4.35 19.77 9.80
N HIS A 56 3.14 19.40 9.42
CA HIS A 56 2.63 19.52 8.06
C HIS A 56 1.27 20.17 8.07
N GLN A 57 1.11 21.24 7.29
CA GLN A 57 -0.15 21.97 7.13
C GLN A 57 -0.72 21.71 5.75
N PHE A 58 -2.03 21.52 5.69
CA PHE A 58 -2.71 21.28 4.43
C PHE A 58 -4.17 21.79 4.47
N PRO A 59 -4.74 22.12 3.31
CA PRO A 59 -6.15 22.51 3.23
C PRO A 59 -7.03 21.27 3.37
N PHE A 60 -8.09 21.39 4.17
CA PHE A 60 -9.15 20.40 4.25
C PHE A 60 -10.48 21.13 4.33
N GLU A 61 -11.41 20.83 3.41
CA GLU A 61 -12.65 21.56 3.22
C GLU A 61 -12.41 23.09 3.13
N LYS A 62 -12.98 23.85 4.05
CA LYS A 62 -12.87 25.33 4.09
C LYS A 62 -11.85 25.85 5.09
N THR A 63 -10.99 24.98 5.62
CA THR A 63 -10.02 25.33 6.66
C THR A 63 -8.63 24.81 6.32
N THR A 64 -7.63 25.28 7.07
CA THR A 64 -6.29 24.71 7.08
C THR A 64 -6.11 23.91 8.36
N VAL A 65 -5.67 22.68 8.23
CA VAL A 65 -5.37 21.79 9.36
C VAL A 65 -3.87 21.50 9.43
N SER A 66 -3.41 21.06 10.59
CA SER A 66 -2.00 20.74 10.82
C SER A 66 -1.89 19.46 11.61
N LEU A 67 -0.96 18.58 11.20
CA LEU A 67 -0.52 17.43 11.97
C LEU A 67 0.88 17.71 12.51
N THR A 68 1.12 17.39 13.78
CA THR A 68 2.42 17.60 14.44
C THR A 68 2.87 16.29 15.08
N LEU A 69 3.99 15.73 14.61
CA LEU A 69 4.37 14.35 14.85
C LEU A 69 5.75 14.26 15.47
N PRO A 70 5.91 13.46 16.56
CA PRO A 70 7.22 13.05 17.03
C PRO A 70 7.74 11.89 16.16
N ILE A 71 8.89 12.09 15.53
CA ILE A 71 9.53 11.09 14.67
C ILE A 71 10.65 10.39 15.42
N ASN A 72 10.60 9.07 15.44
CA ASN A 72 11.72 8.26 15.91
C ASN A 72 12.83 8.23 14.86
N VAL A 73 13.91 8.96 15.11
CA VAL A 73 15.05 9.11 14.18
C VAL A 73 15.71 7.77 13.87
N SER A 74 15.80 6.87 14.87
CA SER A 74 16.37 5.53 14.67
C SER A 74 15.59 4.71 13.63
N VAL A 75 14.27 4.79 13.65
CA VAL A 75 13.41 4.10 12.66
C VAL A 75 13.55 4.73 11.28
N TYR A 76 13.55 6.06 11.20
CA TYR A 76 13.70 6.76 9.93
C TYR A 76 15.04 6.47 9.26
N GLU A 77 16.14 6.56 10.00
CA GLU A 77 17.49 6.25 9.45
C GLU A 77 17.62 4.76 9.11
N GLY A 78 17.05 3.87 9.92
CA GLY A 78 16.97 2.44 9.61
C GLY A 78 16.18 2.15 8.33
N ALA A 79 15.07 2.84 8.09
CA ALA A 79 14.28 2.73 6.86
C ALA A 79 15.07 3.17 5.62
N LYS A 80 15.82 4.27 5.74
CA LYS A 80 16.69 4.76 4.63
C LYS A 80 17.81 3.79 4.27
N GLN A 81 18.36 3.08 5.26
CA GLN A 81 19.45 2.12 5.10
C GLN A 81 18.96 0.71 4.74
N ALA A 82 17.66 0.45 4.89
CA ALA A 82 17.08 -0.86 4.64
C ALA A 82 17.28 -1.30 3.17
N GLU A 83 17.57 -2.59 2.98
CA GLU A 83 17.49 -3.22 1.66
C GLU A 83 16.01 -3.29 1.24
N LYS A 84 15.67 -2.58 0.18
CA LYS A 84 14.29 -2.47 -0.31
C LYS A 84 14.00 -3.42 -1.47
N ALA A 85 15.03 -4.06 -2.03
CA ALA A 85 14.85 -5.06 -3.06
C ALA A 85 14.29 -6.35 -2.46
N THR A 86 13.30 -6.92 -3.14
CA THR A 86 12.76 -8.23 -2.79
C THR A 86 13.57 -9.33 -3.47
N THR A 87 14.07 -10.28 -2.69
CA THR A 87 14.78 -11.44 -3.24
C THR A 87 13.86 -12.63 -3.29
N VAL A 88 13.72 -13.25 -4.46
CA VAL A 88 12.83 -14.38 -4.70
C VAL A 88 13.64 -15.63 -5.03
N TYR A 89 13.41 -16.71 -4.29
CA TYR A 89 13.94 -18.02 -4.56
C TYR A 89 12.81 -18.97 -4.98
N GLY A 90 13.01 -19.72 -6.06
CA GLY A 90 12.00 -20.63 -6.60
C GLY A 90 11.11 -19.98 -7.67
N ASN A 91 10.01 -20.63 -7.99
CA ASN A 91 9.10 -20.20 -9.06
C ASN A 91 7.83 -19.55 -8.48
N ILE A 92 8.00 -18.36 -7.88
CA ILE A 92 6.91 -17.58 -7.27
C ILE A 92 6.45 -16.53 -8.27
N SER A 93 5.14 -16.45 -8.53
CA SER A 93 4.60 -15.46 -9.47
C SER A 93 4.84 -14.02 -8.99
N GLU A 94 5.00 -13.11 -9.94
CA GLU A 94 5.28 -11.70 -9.66
C GLU A 94 4.24 -11.08 -8.74
N THR A 95 2.96 -11.30 -9.00
CA THR A 95 1.87 -10.79 -8.16
C THR A 95 1.98 -11.26 -6.70
N VAL A 96 2.44 -12.51 -6.47
CA VAL A 96 2.56 -13.05 -5.11
C VAL A 96 3.71 -12.41 -4.36
N TRP A 97 4.90 -12.31 -4.96
CA TRP A 97 6.05 -11.73 -4.25
C TRP A 97 5.92 -10.20 -4.10
N LEU A 98 5.32 -9.49 -5.08
CA LEU A 98 4.96 -8.07 -4.94
C LEU A 98 4.01 -7.85 -3.76
N ALA A 99 2.95 -8.68 -3.66
CA ALA A 99 2.02 -8.59 -2.55
C ALA A 99 2.69 -8.81 -1.19
N GLN A 100 3.63 -9.77 -1.10
CA GLN A 100 4.39 -10.00 0.14
C GLN A 100 5.29 -8.81 0.47
N SER A 101 5.98 -8.26 -0.53
CA SER A 101 6.87 -7.12 -0.39
C SER A 101 6.13 -5.87 0.11
N TYR A 102 5.06 -5.47 -0.58
CA TYR A 102 4.31 -4.27 -0.21
C TYR A 102 3.60 -4.41 1.14
N ARG A 103 3.04 -5.60 1.44
CA ARG A 103 2.49 -5.87 2.78
C ARG A 103 3.55 -5.72 3.87
N ALA A 104 4.75 -6.27 3.65
CA ALA A 104 5.84 -6.16 4.61
C ALA A 104 6.23 -4.70 4.83
N MET A 105 6.32 -3.89 3.78
CA MET A 105 6.64 -2.46 3.90
C MET A 105 5.54 -1.69 4.64
N VAL A 106 4.27 -1.96 4.36
CA VAL A 106 3.13 -1.28 5.02
C VAL A 106 2.97 -1.69 6.47
N GLN A 107 3.21 -2.97 6.78
CA GLN A 107 2.93 -3.58 8.09
C GLN A 107 4.19 -3.75 8.95
N ASP A 108 5.32 -3.16 8.55
CA ASP A 108 6.55 -3.26 9.33
C ASP A 108 6.34 -2.68 10.75
N PRO A 109 6.54 -3.49 11.80
CA PRO A 109 6.21 -3.10 13.18
C PRO A 109 7.07 -1.94 13.71
N ALA A 110 8.24 -1.67 13.11
CA ALA A 110 9.05 -0.53 13.49
C ALA A 110 8.33 0.81 13.26
N GLN A 111 7.30 0.84 12.38
CA GLN A 111 6.51 2.03 12.04
C GLN A 111 5.22 2.18 12.85
N ASP A 112 4.88 1.23 13.74
CA ASP A 112 3.60 1.27 14.47
C ASP A 112 3.43 2.56 15.30
N SER A 113 4.50 3.04 15.91
CA SER A 113 4.47 4.31 16.66
C SER A 113 4.20 5.53 15.77
N LEU A 114 4.71 5.54 14.55
CA LEU A 114 4.43 6.59 13.57
C LEU A 114 2.96 6.61 13.18
N TYR A 115 2.41 5.45 12.83
CA TYR A 115 1.00 5.34 12.46
C TYR A 115 0.08 5.73 13.62
N ALA A 116 0.40 5.27 14.83
CA ALA A 116 -0.37 5.64 16.02
C ALA A 116 -0.36 7.16 16.27
N ALA A 117 0.79 7.82 16.10
CA ALA A 117 0.90 9.26 16.24
C ALA A 117 0.11 10.01 15.17
N LEU A 118 0.21 9.57 13.89
CA LEU A 118 -0.54 10.17 12.77
C LEU A 118 -2.04 10.09 12.99
N LEU A 119 -2.54 8.90 13.35
CA LEU A 119 -3.97 8.68 13.55
C LEU A 119 -4.50 9.42 14.79
N ALA A 120 -3.72 9.52 15.86
CA ALA A 120 -4.08 10.30 17.04
C ALA A 120 -4.23 11.81 16.73
N GLU A 121 -3.31 12.37 15.92
CA GLU A 121 -3.41 13.76 15.47
C GLU A 121 -4.61 13.96 14.52
N ALA A 122 -4.81 13.03 13.59
CA ALA A 122 -5.96 13.07 12.67
C ALA A 122 -7.29 12.94 13.43
N ASP A 123 -7.38 12.07 14.45
CA ASP A 123 -8.57 11.93 15.29
C ASP A 123 -8.86 13.23 16.10
N THR A 124 -7.82 13.91 16.55
CA THR A 124 -7.99 15.25 17.17
C THR A 124 -8.65 16.24 16.21
N ILE A 125 -8.28 16.22 14.93
CA ILE A 125 -8.92 17.05 13.90
C ILE A 125 -10.36 16.58 13.66
N ARG A 126 -10.58 15.26 13.55
CA ARG A 126 -11.89 14.64 13.41
C ARG A 126 -12.87 15.12 14.49
N LEU A 127 -12.47 15.04 15.75
CA LEU A 127 -13.29 15.47 16.88
C LEU A 127 -13.58 16.97 16.85
N ARG A 128 -12.57 17.79 16.52
CA ARG A 128 -12.71 19.24 16.43
C ARG A 128 -13.68 19.68 15.33
N LEU A 129 -13.59 19.04 14.15
CA LEU A 129 -14.41 19.36 12.99
C LEU A 129 -15.72 18.56 12.95
N LYS A 130 -15.90 17.57 13.84
CA LYS A 130 -17.05 16.66 13.94
C LYS A 130 -17.25 15.83 12.66
N LEU A 131 -16.15 15.30 12.12
CA LEU A 131 -16.17 14.52 10.88
C LEU A 131 -16.83 13.16 11.09
N SER A 132 -17.65 12.77 10.15
CA SER A 132 -18.15 11.38 10.02
C SER A 132 -16.98 10.40 9.74
N ASP A 133 -17.28 9.12 9.67
CA ASP A 133 -16.27 8.11 9.33
C ASP A 133 -15.70 8.30 7.92
N ASP A 134 -16.56 8.65 6.96
CA ASP A 134 -16.15 8.88 5.58
C ASP A 134 -15.31 10.17 5.44
N GLU A 135 -15.78 11.29 6.02
CA GLU A 135 -15.01 12.53 6.03
C GLU A 135 -13.67 12.39 6.76
N TYR A 136 -13.58 11.48 7.73
CA TYR A 136 -12.31 11.15 8.38
C TYR A 136 -11.38 10.35 7.46
N ALA A 137 -11.92 9.41 6.68
CA ALA A 137 -11.13 8.73 5.65
C ALA A 137 -10.67 9.72 4.57
N ASP A 138 -11.52 10.67 4.18
CA ASP A 138 -11.15 11.75 3.25
C ASP A 138 -10.05 12.64 3.84
N LEU A 139 -10.11 12.98 5.13
CA LEU A 139 -9.04 13.74 5.81
C LEU A 139 -7.69 13.00 5.72
N ILE A 140 -7.67 11.69 5.98
CA ILE A 140 -6.47 10.86 5.88
C ILE A 140 -5.96 10.83 4.43
N ALA A 141 -6.85 10.67 3.45
CA ALA A 141 -6.48 10.70 2.04
C ALA A 141 -5.89 12.05 1.63
N VAL A 142 -6.55 13.16 1.99
CA VAL A 142 -6.11 14.53 1.69
C VAL A 142 -4.76 14.84 2.35
N TYR A 143 -4.50 14.37 3.56
CA TYR A 143 -3.17 14.47 4.17
C TYR A 143 -2.10 13.87 3.26
N VAL A 144 -2.28 12.63 2.81
CA VAL A 144 -1.30 11.97 1.94
C VAL A 144 -1.20 12.66 0.57
N GLN A 145 -2.33 13.06 -0.01
CA GLN A 145 -2.37 13.82 -1.26
C GLN A 145 -1.61 15.15 -1.16
N SER A 146 -1.65 15.80 0.00
CA SER A 146 -0.97 17.08 0.25
C SER A 146 0.56 17.00 0.29
N LEU A 147 1.12 15.79 0.48
CA LEU A 147 2.57 15.61 0.42
C LEU A 147 3.07 15.86 -1.01
N ARG A 148 4.25 16.49 -1.12
CA ARG A 148 4.82 16.84 -2.42
C ARG A 148 5.01 15.61 -3.29
N TYR A 149 4.58 15.67 -4.56
CA TYR A 149 4.91 14.64 -5.53
C TYR A 149 6.36 14.77 -5.97
N GLU A 150 7.11 13.68 -5.95
CA GLU A 150 8.53 13.64 -6.31
C GLU A 150 8.82 12.33 -7.06
N THR A 151 8.93 12.43 -8.39
CA THR A 151 9.30 11.27 -9.21
C THR A 151 10.72 10.81 -8.90
N ARG A 152 10.88 9.52 -8.65
CA ARG A 152 12.16 8.87 -8.38
C ARG A 152 12.36 7.69 -9.33
N GLU A 153 12.64 7.98 -10.59
CA GLU A 153 12.84 6.94 -11.59
C GLU A 153 13.82 5.87 -11.12
N GLN A 154 13.43 4.59 -11.27
CA GLN A 154 14.22 3.39 -10.96
C GLN A 154 14.65 3.23 -9.48
N ASN A 155 14.10 3.99 -8.55
CA ASN A 155 14.31 3.75 -7.13
C ASN A 155 13.22 2.86 -6.55
N PRO A 156 13.54 1.98 -5.60
CA PRO A 156 12.52 1.22 -4.88
C PRO A 156 11.63 2.14 -4.04
N ALA A 157 10.39 1.71 -3.77
CA ALA A 157 9.47 2.45 -2.93
C ALA A 157 10.06 2.77 -1.55
N LYS A 158 9.70 3.93 -1.00
CA LYS A 158 10.02 4.32 0.38
C LYS A 158 9.16 3.53 1.38
N PHE A 159 9.71 3.28 2.55
CA PHE A 159 8.86 2.96 3.69
C PHE A 159 8.01 4.18 4.07
N PRO A 160 6.77 3.99 4.56
CA PRO A 160 5.90 5.08 4.99
C PRO A 160 6.54 6.13 5.89
N VAL A 161 7.44 5.74 6.81
CA VAL A 161 8.15 6.68 7.66
C VAL A 161 9.04 7.66 6.87
N GLU A 162 9.64 7.21 5.77
CA GLU A 162 10.44 8.09 4.91
C GLU A 162 9.56 9.10 4.19
N THR A 163 8.43 8.65 3.64
CA THR A 163 7.45 9.52 2.95
C THR A 163 6.93 10.63 3.88
N VAL A 164 6.65 10.29 5.13
CA VAL A 164 6.18 11.25 6.15
C VAL A 164 7.27 12.25 6.50
N VAL A 165 8.51 11.81 6.77
CA VAL A 165 9.61 12.69 7.20
C VAL A 165 10.08 13.57 6.06
N ASP A 166 10.22 13.02 4.86
CA ASP A 166 10.61 13.77 3.65
C ASP A 166 9.49 14.70 3.17
N ARG A 167 8.25 14.46 3.60
CA ARG A 167 7.03 15.13 3.13
C ARG A 167 6.89 15.09 1.61
N ALA A 168 7.38 14.02 1.01
CA ALA A 168 7.44 13.82 -0.43
C ALA A 168 7.53 12.35 -0.80
N GLY A 169 6.94 12.00 -1.93
CA GLY A 169 7.02 10.66 -2.52
C GLY A 169 6.34 10.62 -3.89
N ASP A 170 6.60 9.53 -4.62
CA ASP A 170 5.88 9.20 -5.85
C ASP A 170 4.57 8.44 -5.57
N CYS A 171 3.97 7.86 -6.60
CA CYS A 171 2.69 7.15 -6.47
C CYS A 171 2.80 5.94 -5.53
N ASP A 172 3.91 5.20 -5.58
CA ASP A 172 4.14 4.01 -4.76
C ASP A 172 4.31 4.40 -3.29
N ASP A 173 5.17 5.37 -3.01
CA ASP A 173 5.47 5.87 -1.68
C ASP A 173 4.21 6.35 -0.95
N LYS A 174 3.42 7.18 -1.63
CA LYS A 174 2.20 7.76 -1.09
C LYS A 174 1.10 6.72 -0.93
N SER A 175 1.00 5.76 -1.86
CA SER A 175 0.02 4.67 -1.76
C SER A 175 0.33 3.72 -0.61
N LEU A 176 1.60 3.39 -0.35
CA LEU A 176 1.98 2.57 0.81
C LEU A 176 1.64 3.27 2.14
N LEU A 177 1.88 4.57 2.23
CA LEU A 177 1.52 5.35 3.43
C LEU A 177 0.01 5.37 3.65
N LEU A 178 -0.77 5.69 2.61
CA LEU A 178 -2.23 5.74 2.71
C LEU A 178 -2.82 4.37 3.05
N ALA A 179 -2.34 3.31 2.40
CA ALA A 179 -2.77 1.94 2.69
C ALA A 179 -2.50 1.56 4.14
N GLY A 180 -1.36 1.97 4.70
CA GLY A 180 -1.01 1.73 6.09
C GLY A 180 -1.92 2.45 7.08
N LEU A 181 -2.31 3.69 6.80
CA LEU A 181 -3.22 4.47 7.63
C LEU A 181 -4.64 3.89 7.60
N LEU A 182 -5.22 3.71 6.41
CA LEU A 182 -6.59 3.21 6.27
C LEU A 182 -6.76 1.77 6.78
N SER A 183 -5.72 0.93 6.65
CA SER A 183 -5.78 -0.44 7.19
C SER A 183 -5.84 -0.46 8.72
N ARG A 184 -5.17 0.46 9.40
CA ARG A 184 -5.21 0.58 10.86
C ARG A 184 -6.51 1.19 11.38
N GLU A 185 -7.20 1.94 10.53
CA GLU A 185 -8.56 2.41 10.80
C GLU A 185 -9.64 1.34 10.58
N GLY A 186 -9.24 0.14 10.16
CA GLY A 186 -10.12 -1.02 10.02
C GLY A 186 -10.83 -1.14 8.69
N TYR A 187 -10.39 -0.42 7.66
CA TYR A 187 -10.89 -0.61 6.30
C TYR A 187 -10.25 -1.81 5.60
N PRO A 188 -10.98 -2.56 4.75
CA PRO A 188 -10.38 -3.38 3.72
C PRO A 188 -9.60 -2.46 2.76
N VAL A 189 -8.32 -2.74 2.57
CA VAL A 189 -7.45 -1.90 1.72
C VAL A 189 -6.69 -2.77 0.74
N ALA A 190 -6.59 -2.31 -0.50
CA ALA A 190 -5.74 -2.88 -1.53
C ALA A 190 -4.88 -1.80 -2.20
N LEU A 191 -3.73 -2.18 -2.74
CA LEU A 191 -3.03 -1.39 -3.74
C LEU A 191 -3.58 -1.74 -5.12
N LEU A 192 -3.79 -0.74 -5.95
CA LEU A 192 -4.23 -0.85 -7.33
C LEU A 192 -3.05 -0.52 -8.23
N LEU A 193 -2.38 -1.55 -8.76
CA LEU A 193 -1.16 -1.41 -9.56
C LEU A 193 -1.50 -1.41 -11.05
N PHE A 194 -1.23 -0.32 -11.73
CA PHE A 194 -1.42 -0.11 -13.17
C PHE A 194 -0.05 -0.23 -13.88
N GLY A 195 0.36 -1.45 -14.18
CA GLY A 195 1.68 -1.72 -14.76
C GLY A 195 1.97 -0.97 -16.06
N PRO A 196 1.06 -0.99 -17.06
CA PRO A 196 1.27 -0.26 -18.32
C PRO A 196 1.44 1.25 -18.17
N GLU A 197 0.75 1.84 -17.18
CA GLU A 197 0.79 3.28 -16.88
C GLU A 197 1.89 3.64 -15.87
N SER A 198 2.59 2.65 -15.32
CA SER A 198 3.59 2.86 -14.25
C SER A 198 3.01 3.68 -13.10
N HIS A 199 1.81 3.32 -12.65
CA HIS A 199 1.07 4.05 -11.62
C HIS A 199 0.54 3.11 -10.55
N MET A 200 0.47 3.62 -9.32
CA MET A 200 -0.14 2.96 -8.18
C MET A 200 -1.13 3.91 -7.49
N ALA A 201 -2.30 3.36 -7.15
CA ALA A 201 -3.31 4.02 -6.35
C ALA A 201 -3.74 3.11 -5.20
N VAL A 202 -4.62 3.60 -4.32
CA VAL A 202 -5.18 2.83 -3.24
C VAL A 202 -6.64 2.49 -3.53
N GLY A 203 -7.05 1.28 -3.18
CA GLY A 203 -8.44 0.87 -3.11
C GLY A 203 -8.88 0.77 -1.65
N VAL A 204 -9.96 1.43 -1.27
CA VAL A 204 -10.61 1.27 0.02
C VAL A 204 -11.92 0.50 -0.15
N GLY A 205 -12.19 -0.48 0.72
CA GLY A 205 -13.43 -1.26 0.65
C GLY A 205 -14.66 -0.37 0.74
N SER A 206 -15.57 -0.51 -0.20
CA SER A 206 -16.81 0.27 -0.28
C SER A 206 -17.93 -0.64 -0.77
N ASP A 207 -19.15 -0.34 -0.36
CA ASP A 207 -20.33 -1.03 -0.88
C ASP A 207 -20.92 -0.33 -2.12
N ASP A 208 -20.65 0.97 -2.28
CA ASP A 208 -21.30 1.82 -3.29
C ASP A 208 -20.38 2.23 -4.44
N TYR A 209 -19.07 2.35 -4.22
CA TYR A 209 -18.12 2.93 -5.18
C TYR A 209 -17.04 1.93 -5.59
N HIS A 210 -17.32 1.10 -6.56
CA HIS A 210 -16.33 0.16 -7.06
C HIS A 210 -15.63 0.69 -8.32
N TYR A 211 -14.32 0.86 -8.25
CA TYR A 211 -13.54 1.12 -9.44
C TYR A 211 -13.54 -0.12 -10.33
N LYS A 212 -14.20 -0.03 -11.46
CA LYS A 212 -14.41 -1.17 -12.38
C LYS A 212 -14.95 -2.39 -11.59
N ASN A 213 -14.29 -3.55 -11.69
CA ASN A 213 -14.65 -4.78 -11.00
C ASN A 213 -13.74 -5.08 -9.79
N SER A 214 -13.08 -4.08 -9.22
CA SER A 214 -12.10 -4.28 -8.15
C SER A 214 -12.71 -4.65 -6.80
N GLY A 215 -13.95 -4.26 -6.53
CA GLY A 215 -14.56 -4.33 -5.20
C GLY A 215 -14.11 -3.22 -4.23
N TYR A 216 -13.34 -2.24 -4.73
CA TYR A 216 -12.78 -1.13 -3.94
C TYR A 216 -13.13 0.21 -4.59
N ALA A 217 -13.39 1.22 -3.75
CA ALA A 217 -13.40 2.62 -4.18
C ALA A 217 -11.96 3.07 -4.49
N PHE A 218 -11.77 3.74 -5.60
CA PHE A 218 -10.46 4.26 -6.03
C PHE A 218 -10.06 5.47 -5.19
N VAL A 219 -8.81 5.52 -4.76
CA VAL A 219 -8.23 6.68 -4.06
C VAL A 219 -6.92 7.06 -4.74
N GLU A 220 -6.92 8.22 -5.41
CA GLU A 220 -5.73 8.84 -5.96
C GLU A 220 -4.84 9.37 -4.83
N THR A 221 -3.52 9.21 -4.96
CA THR A 221 -2.58 9.67 -3.93
C THR A 221 -1.65 10.80 -4.38
N THR A 222 -1.51 11.00 -5.70
CA THR A 222 -0.54 11.97 -6.26
C THR A 222 -1.11 13.37 -6.39
N ASN A 223 -2.42 13.49 -6.56
CA ASN A 223 -3.16 14.74 -6.67
C ASN A 223 -4.37 14.75 -5.74
N TYR A 224 -4.88 15.93 -5.41
CA TYR A 224 -6.15 16.05 -4.69
C TYR A 224 -7.30 15.47 -5.52
N SER A 225 -7.97 14.50 -4.94
CA SER A 225 -9.13 13.83 -5.53
C SER A 225 -10.02 13.29 -4.42
N PHE A 226 -11.31 13.15 -4.70
CA PHE A 226 -12.25 12.52 -3.78
C PHE A 226 -12.11 11.00 -3.79
N VAL A 227 -12.34 10.38 -2.65
CA VAL A 227 -12.44 8.92 -2.57
C VAL A 227 -13.62 8.44 -3.43
N GLY A 228 -13.39 7.39 -4.23
CA GLY A 228 -14.39 6.86 -5.15
C GLY A 228 -14.44 7.56 -6.51
N VAL A 229 -13.73 8.68 -6.68
CA VAL A 229 -13.68 9.39 -7.97
C VAL A 229 -12.34 9.14 -8.65
N PRO A 230 -12.31 8.25 -9.66
CA PRO A 230 -11.10 8.05 -10.44
C PRO A 230 -10.80 9.32 -11.25
N THR A 231 -9.56 9.75 -11.23
CA THR A 231 -9.11 10.86 -12.07
C THR A 231 -8.75 10.32 -13.46
N ASP A 232 -9.46 10.76 -14.48
CA ASP A 232 -9.16 10.39 -15.88
C ASP A 232 -7.79 10.88 -16.34
N LYS A 233 -7.31 11.97 -15.72
CA LYS A 233 -6.02 12.58 -16.04
C LYS A 233 -5.20 12.75 -14.77
N LEU A 234 -4.22 11.90 -14.62
CA LEU A 234 -3.15 12.08 -13.64
C LEU A 234 -2.22 13.22 -14.09
N GLY A 235 -1.41 13.72 -13.18
CA GLY A 235 -0.40 14.73 -13.51
C GLY A 235 0.40 14.33 -14.75
N GLY A 236 0.65 15.27 -15.69
CA GLY A 236 1.36 15.00 -16.94
C GLY A 236 0.56 14.40 -18.08
N ASN A 237 -0.78 14.44 -18.05
CA ASN A 237 -1.70 13.85 -19.05
C ASN A 237 -1.73 12.30 -19.05
N LEU A 238 -1.31 11.64 -18.01
CA LEU A 238 -1.44 10.19 -17.89
C LEU A 238 -2.92 9.82 -17.71
N THR A 239 -3.40 8.87 -18.51
CA THR A 239 -4.77 8.34 -18.43
C THR A 239 -4.71 6.86 -18.09
N LEU A 240 -5.47 6.43 -17.07
CA LEU A 240 -5.57 5.03 -16.67
C LEU A 240 -6.54 4.29 -17.60
N TYR A 241 -6.03 3.40 -18.43
CA TYR A 241 -6.82 2.58 -19.36
C TYR A 241 -6.79 1.09 -19.03
N SER A 242 -5.72 0.61 -18.36
CA SER A 242 -5.60 -0.80 -17.99
C SER A 242 -6.48 -1.16 -16.80
N ASP A 243 -6.69 -2.45 -16.57
CA ASP A 243 -7.22 -2.95 -15.33
C ASP A 243 -6.07 -3.12 -14.33
N PRO A 244 -6.24 -2.71 -13.07
CA PRO A 244 -5.17 -2.83 -12.08
C PRO A 244 -4.96 -4.28 -11.63
N VAL A 245 -3.72 -4.62 -11.32
CA VAL A 245 -3.43 -5.76 -10.46
C VAL A 245 -3.80 -5.35 -9.02
N ILE A 246 -4.72 -6.11 -8.41
CA ILE A 246 -5.20 -5.83 -7.06
C ILE A 246 -4.33 -6.57 -6.06
N ILE A 247 -3.70 -5.82 -5.14
CA ILE A 247 -2.85 -6.36 -4.08
C ILE A 247 -3.50 -6.06 -2.73
N PRO A 248 -4.26 -7.00 -2.13
CA PRO A 248 -4.89 -6.79 -0.84
C PRO A 248 -3.85 -6.58 0.27
N ILE A 249 -4.02 -5.52 1.06
CA ILE A 249 -3.17 -5.18 2.22
C ILE A 249 -3.84 -5.59 3.53
N SER A 250 -5.13 -5.30 3.69
CA SER A 250 -5.92 -5.63 4.89
C SER A 250 -7.32 -6.11 4.55
N ASN A 251 -7.87 -6.91 5.47
CA ASN A 251 -9.24 -7.39 5.45
C ASN A 251 -10.00 -6.74 6.62
N GLY A 252 -10.28 -5.45 6.52
CA GLY A 252 -11.05 -4.73 7.53
C GLY A 252 -12.54 -5.03 7.44
N THR A 253 -13.30 -4.49 8.41
CA THR A 253 -14.76 -4.62 8.48
C THR A 253 -15.49 -3.29 8.32
N LYS A 254 -14.73 -2.19 8.22
CA LYS A 254 -15.25 -0.83 8.05
C LYS A 254 -15.25 -0.49 6.55
N PHE A 255 -16.38 -0.14 6.00
CA PHE A 255 -16.51 0.18 4.58
C PHE A 255 -16.69 1.69 4.42
N TYR A 256 -16.06 2.24 3.38
CA TYR A 256 -16.30 3.61 2.96
C TYR A 256 -17.71 3.67 2.38
N GLY A 257 -18.58 4.43 3.04
CA GLY A 257 -19.93 4.68 2.59
C GLY A 257 -19.97 5.94 1.73
N SER A 258 -21.15 6.36 1.39
CA SER A 258 -21.32 7.60 0.67
C SER A 258 -21.63 8.73 1.63
N GLY A 259 -20.65 9.54 1.97
CA GLY A 259 -20.95 10.91 2.39
C GLY A 259 -21.81 11.57 1.31
N SER A 260 -22.83 12.31 1.68
CA SER A 260 -23.77 12.92 0.71
C SER A 260 -23.06 13.82 -0.32
N GLU A 261 -21.96 14.42 0.07
CA GLU A 261 -21.16 15.31 -0.77
C GLU A 261 -20.31 14.55 -1.77
N THR A 262 -19.64 13.48 -1.34
CA THR A 262 -18.85 12.59 -2.20
C THR A 262 -19.73 11.88 -3.23
N ARG A 263 -20.92 11.42 -2.83
CA ARG A 263 -21.92 10.86 -3.75
C ARG A 263 -22.33 11.86 -4.82
N TYR A 264 -22.63 13.09 -4.43
CA TYR A 264 -23.01 14.14 -5.38
C TYR A 264 -21.90 14.39 -6.44
N ILE A 265 -20.65 14.48 -6.00
CA ILE A 265 -19.51 14.70 -6.90
C ILE A 265 -19.26 13.49 -7.78
N HIS A 266 -19.32 12.27 -7.22
CA HIS A 266 -19.23 11.03 -8.00
C HIS A 266 -20.34 10.96 -9.07
N ASP A 267 -21.58 11.23 -8.71
CA ASP A 267 -22.70 11.21 -9.64
C ASP A 267 -22.55 12.26 -10.74
N MET A 268 -22.05 13.44 -10.40
CA MET A 268 -21.74 14.49 -11.39
C MET A 268 -20.63 14.07 -12.35
N TYR A 269 -19.61 13.37 -11.84
CA TYR A 269 -18.52 12.86 -12.65
C TYR A 269 -19.02 11.78 -13.62
N VAL A 270 -19.75 10.78 -13.14
CA VAL A 270 -20.33 9.72 -13.96
C VAL A 270 -21.27 10.27 -15.04
N LEU A 271 -22.12 11.24 -14.68
CA LEU A 271 -23.02 11.90 -15.61
C LEU A 271 -22.26 12.71 -16.68
N SER A 272 -21.15 13.37 -16.28
CA SER A 272 -20.32 14.11 -17.23
C SER A 272 -19.62 13.20 -18.22
N ASP A 273 -19.08 12.07 -17.75
CA ASP A 273 -18.42 11.06 -18.62
C ASP A 273 -19.42 10.42 -19.59
N GLN A 274 -20.62 10.05 -19.13
CA GLN A 274 -21.69 9.55 -20.00
C GLN A 274 -22.07 10.57 -21.07
N LYS A 275 -22.21 11.84 -20.69
CA LYS A 275 -22.57 12.92 -21.61
C LYS A 275 -21.49 13.19 -22.64
N VAL A 276 -20.21 13.09 -22.26
CA VAL A 276 -19.08 13.20 -23.19
C VAL A 276 -19.12 12.04 -24.19
N LYS A 277 -19.31 10.81 -23.74
CA LYS A 277 -19.41 9.62 -24.60
C LYS A 277 -20.60 9.69 -25.56
N GLU A 278 -21.72 10.29 -25.15
CA GLU A 278 -22.88 10.52 -26.03
C GLU A 278 -22.64 11.61 -27.08
N LEU A 279 -21.85 12.63 -26.75
CA LEU A 279 -21.56 13.75 -27.62
C LEU A 279 -20.41 13.48 -28.62
N GLU A 280 -19.44 12.65 -28.27
CA GLU A 280 -18.31 12.34 -29.17
C GLU A 280 -18.69 11.86 -30.56
N PRO A 281 -19.68 10.95 -30.75
CA PRO A 281 -20.12 10.54 -32.08
C PRO A 281 -20.77 11.69 -32.88
N ARG A 282 -21.48 12.60 -32.20
CA ARG A 282 -22.14 13.74 -32.83
C ARG A 282 -21.13 14.78 -33.34
N VAL A 283 -20.10 15.05 -32.52
CA VAL A 283 -19.01 15.96 -32.87
C VAL A 283 -18.21 15.40 -34.05
N LYS A 284 -17.91 14.09 -34.09
CA LYS A 284 -17.25 13.45 -35.20
C LYS A 284 -18.07 13.48 -36.50
N SER A 285 -19.41 13.45 -36.42
CA SER A 285 -20.28 13.53 -37.58
C SER A 285 -20.50 14.95 -38.13
N MET A 286 -20.17 15.97 -37.35
CA MET A 286 -20.30 17.39 -37.76
C MET A 286 -19.00 17.95 -38.38
N GLY A 287 -17.88 17.22 -38.24
CA GLY A 287 -16.57 17.59 -38.80
C GLY A 287 -16.17 16.81 -40.07
N ALA A 288 -17.08 16.00 -40.62
CA ALA A 288 -16.95 15.32 -41.90
C ALA A 288 -17.92 15.97 -42.94
#